data_6dcb52a622c7d5bd907096f26d936ef6
#
_entry.id   6dcb52a622c7d5bd907096f26d936ef6
#
_cell.length_a   1.000
_cell.length_b   1.000
_cell.length_c   1.000
_cell.angle_alpha   90.00
_cell.angle_beta   90.00
_cell.angle_gamma   90.00
#
_symmetry.space_group_name_H-M   'P 1'
#
loop_
_entity.id
_entity.type
_entity.pdbx_description
1 polymer ?
#
loop_
_entity_poly.entity_id
_entity_poly.type
_entity_poly.pdbx_seq_one_letter_code
_entity_poly.pdbx_strand_id
1 'polypeptide(L)'
;MNEPILSHFASFDGTQLAIHRQGEGRPVILLHGLFSSSHMNWIKWGHSQRLAEAGFEAIMLDFRVHGQSASPRDPAAYPEGVLLRDVEALIDHLGLEDGEFDLAGFSLGARTAIHGCANGVFAPRRLVACGMGVSGLADWQRRAGFFKRVIDEFDTIERGDPAYLSRQFLKSQGVDREAARLLLDAFDDLDIALLANITTPTLVLCGDRDEDNGSASDLAALLPDARYETVPGGHLDSATKPELGEAIIRFLKA
;
A
#
# COMPACT_ATOMS: atom_id res chain seq x y z
N MET A 1 -11.49 16.59 17.34
CA MET A 1 -11.07 16.00 16.06
C MET A 1 -11.78 14.65 15.95
N ASN A 2 -12.40 14.36 14.82
CA ASN A 2 -13.21 13.15 14.69
C ASN A 2 -12.30 11.94 14.47
N GLU A 3 -12.56 10.86 15.21
CA GLU A 3 -11.95 9.55 14.94
C GLU A 3 -12.35 9.05 13.54
N PRO A 4 -11.50 8.22 12.90
CA PRO A 4 -11.85 7.61 11.63
C PRO A 4 -13.14 6.79 11.74
N ILE A 5 -14.03 6.93 10.77
CA ILE A 5 -15.28 6.17 10.68
C ILE A 5 -14.99 4.88 9.89
N LEU A 6 -15.25 3.75 10.52
CA LEU A 6 -15.16 2.43 9.89
C LEU A 6 -16.45 2.07 9.18
N SER A 7 -16.34 1.62 7.94
CA SER A 7 -17.42 0.98 7.18
C SER A 7 -16.87 -0.18 6.33
N HIS A 8 -17.78 -0.93 5.69
CA HIS A 8 -17.40 -2.05 4.83
C HIS A 8 -18.13 -1.93 3.50
N PHE A 9 -17.53 -2.46 2.44
CA PHE A 9 -18.13 -2.62 1.13
C PHE A 9 -17.82 -4.00 0.56
N ALA A 10 -18.63 -4.46 -0.38
CA ALA A 10 -18.37 -5.69 -1.12
C ALA A 10 -17.45 -5.39 -2.29
N SER A 11 -16.30 -6.06 -2.35
CA SER A 11 -15.40 -6.02 -3.51
C SER A 11 -16.01 -6.77 -4.70
N PHE A 12 -15.31 -6.82 -5.82
CA PHE A 12 -15.74 -7.40 -7.10
C PHE A 12 -16.24 -8.85 -7.00
N ASP A 13 -15.78 -9.61 -6.01
CA ASP A 13 -16.13 -11.01 -5.75
C ASP A 13 -17.06 -11.20 -4.53
N GLY A 14 -17.54 -10.11 -3.95
CA GLY A 14 -18.36 -10.10 -2.74
C GLY A 14 -17.58 -10.14 -1.43
N THR A 15 -16.24 -10.22 -1.47
CA THR A 15 -15.39 -10.15 -0.28
C THR A 15 -15.61 -8.81 0.44
N GLN A 16 -15.92 -8.86 1.75
CA GLN A 16 -16.14 -7.66 2.56
C GLN A 16 -14.82 -7.00 2.92
N LEU A 17 -14.60 -5.79 2.44
CA LEU A 17 -13.41 -4.99 2.71
C LEU A 17 -13.76 -3.80 3.59
N ALA A 18 -12.86 -3.51 4.54
CA ALA A 18 -13.01 -2.42 5.48
C ALA A 18 -12.37 -1.14 4.92
N ILE A 19 -13.06 -0.02 5.10
CA ILE A 19 -12.55 1.32 4.82
C ILE A 19 -12.69 2.19 6.06
N HIS A 20 -11.65 2.96 6.35
CA HIS A 20 -11.67 3.97 7.41
C HIS A 20 -11.63 5.34 6.75
N ARG A 21 -12.55 6.23 7.11
CA ARG A 21 -12.65 7.58 6.52
C ARG A 21 -12.44 8.64 7.59
N GLN A 22 -11.61 9.64 7.31
CA GLN A 22 -11.33 10.75 8.23
C GLN A 22 -11.17 12.06 7.47
N GLY A 23 -11.84 13.11 7.95
CA GLY A 23 -11.81 14.44 7.33
C GLY A 23 -12.88 14.61 6.24
N GLU A 24 -12.80 15.75 5.57
CA GLU A 24 -13.67 16.16 4.48
C GLU A 24 -12.83 16.89 3.42
N GLY A 25 -13.27 16.89 2.17
CA GLY A 25 -12.60 17.57 1.06
C GLY A 25 -12.19 16.61 -0.04
N ARG A 26 -11.07 16.92 -0.74
CA ARG A 26 -10.62 16.06 -1.84
C ARG A 26 -10.20 14.68 -1.35
N PRO A 27 -10.73 13.60 -1.97
CA PRO A 27 -10.43 12.24 -1.57
C PRO A 27 -8.95 11.89 -1.77
N VAL A 28 -8.34 11.26 -0.76
CA VAL A 28 -7.02 10.64 -0.83
C VAL A 28 -7.17 9.18 -0.42
N ILE A 29 -7.05 8.26 -1.37
CA ILE A 29 -7.05 6.82 -1.08
C ILE A 29 -5.66 6.45 -0.55
N LEU A 30 -5.62 5.74 0.60
CA LEU A 30 -4.40 5.35 1.28
C LEU A 30 -4.33 3.82 1.37
N LEU A 31 -3.26 3.25 0.81
CA LEU A 31 -3.02 1.81 0.73
C LEU A 31 -1.84 1.41 1.62
N HIS A 32 -2.03 0.45 2.52
CA HIS A 32 -1.02 0.04 3.50
C HIS A 32 -0.05 -1.03 2.98
N GLY A 33 1.01 -1.32 3.75
CA GLY A 33 2.01 -2.34 3.45
C GLY A 33 1.57 -3.78 3.79
N LEU A 34 2.36 -4.76 3.31
CA LEU A 34 2.13 -6.18 3.59
C LEU A 34 2.16 -6.48 5.08
N PHE A 35 1.24 -7.32 5.55
CA PHE A 35 1.01 -7.69 6.96
C PHE A 35 0.68 -6.51 7.88
N SER A 36 0.42 -5.33 7.33
CA SER A 36 0.04 -4.12 8.05
C SER A 36 -1.49 -3.93 8.05
N SER A 37 -1.95 -2.72 8.27
CA SER A 37 -3.35 -2.29 8.17
C SER A 37 -3.43 -0.77 8.03
N SER A 38 -4.60 -0.25 7.68
CA SER A 38 -4.90 1.19 7.70
C SER A 38 -4.58 1.81 9.06
N HIS A 39 -4.93 1.10 10.13
CA HIS A 39 -4.59 1.55 11.48
C HIS A 39 -3.08 1.69 11.66
N MET A 40 -2.31 0.68 11.27
CA MET A 40 -0.87 0.60 11.54
C MET A 40 -0.04 1.57 10.67
N ASN A 41 -0.43 1.76 9.40
CA ASN A 41 0.29 2.66 8.51
C ASN A 41 -0.16 4.11 8.61
N TRP A 42 -1.47 4.37 8.76
CA TRP A 42 -2.02 5.70 8.51
C TRP A 42 -2.63 6.36 9.75
N ILE A 43 -3.33 5.59 10.60
CA ILE A 43 -4.08 6.13 11.74
C ILE A 43 -3.19 6.30 12.96
N LYS A 44 -2.51 5.26 13.38
CA LYS A 44 -1.72 5.21 14.62
C LYS A 44 -0.68 6.32 14.73
N TRP A 45 -0.06 6.72 13.63
CA TRP A 45 0.99 7.73 13.57
C TRP A 45 0.47 9.11 13.18
N GLY A 46 -0.85 9.25 13.06
CA GLY A 46 -1.54 10.50 12.81
C GLY A 46 -1.42 11.04 11.38
N HIS A 47 -1.09 10.20 10.39
CA HIS A 47 -1.00 10.64 9.00
C HIS A 47 -2.39 10.99 8.45
N SER A 48 -3.39 10.15 8.70
CA SER A 48 -4.79 10.43 8.30
C SER A 48 -5.33 11.70 8.94
N GLN A 49 -5.01 11.93 10.21
CA GLN A 49 -5.42 13.15 10.92
C GLN A 49 -4.78 14.39 10.29
N ARG A 50 -3.47 14.35 9.96
CA ARG A 50 -2.77 15.48 9.30
C ARG A 50 -3.36 15.77 7.92
N LEU A 51 -3.73 14.73 7.15
CA LEU A 51 -4.43 14.90 5.88
C LEU A 51 -5.78 15.58 6.06
N ALA A 52 -6.58 15.13 7.04
CA ALA A 52 -7.86 15.73 7.38
C ALA A 52 -7.71 17.21 7.80
N GLU A 53 -6.74 17.54 8.65
CA GLU A 53 -6.42 18.91 9.04
C GLU A 53 -5.94 19.78 7.86
N ALA A 54 -5.37 19.16 6.84
CA ALA A 54 -4.92 19.81 5.62
C ALA A 54 -6.04 20.03 4.58
N GLY A 55 -7.28 19.57 4.85
CA GLY A 55 -8.46 19.73 4.00
C GLY A 55 -8.63 18.61 2.98
N PHE A 56 -8.18 17.40 3.30
CA PHE A 56 -8.41 16.19 2.52
C PHE A 56 -9.35 15.23 3.25
N GLU A 57 -10.05 14.40 2.51
CA GLU A 57 -10.68 13.21 3.04
C GLU A 57 -9.72 12.02 2.89
N ALA A 58 -9.17 11.53 4.00
CA ALA A 58 -8.34 10.33 4.02
C ALA A 58 -9.24 9.09 3.99
N ILE A 59 -9.15 8.29 2.94
CA ILE A 59 -9.89 7.04 2.72
C ILE A 59 -8.88 5.88 2.75
N MET A 60 -8.87 5.13 3.82
CA MET A 60 -7.88 4.10 4.11
C MET A 60 -8.49 2.72 3.93
N LEU A 61 -8.03 1.99 2.92
CA LEU A 61 -8.47 0.62 2.65
C LEU A 61 -7.65 -0.36 3.48
N ASP A 62 -8.31 -1.26 4.23
CA ASP A 62 -7.68 -2.50 4.64
C ASP A 62 -7.78 -3.50 3.48
N PHE A 63 -6.66 -3.89 2.91
CA PHE A 63 -6.63 -4.94 1.89
C PHE A 63 -7.22 -6.24 2.44
N ARG A 64 -7.78 -7.10 1.57
CA ARG A 64 -8.17 -8.45 2.00
C ARG A 64 -7.05 -9.13 2.78
N VAL A 65 -7.39 -9.97 3.76
CA VAL A 65 -6.47 -10.62 4.71
C VAL A 65 -5.94 -9.71 5.82
N HIS A 66 -6.09 -8.40 5.70
CA HIS A 66 -5.49 -7.44 6.62
C HIS A 66 -6.55 -6.64 7.41
N GLY A 67 -6.15 -6.16 8.58
CA GLY A 67 -6.95 -5.24 9.40
C GLY A 67 -8.33 -5.75 9.73
N GLN A 68 -9.36 -5.02 9.34
CA GLN A 68 -10.78 -5.35 9.55
C GLN A 68 -11.47 -5.95 8.31
N SER A 69 -10.70 -6.17 7.23
CA SER A 69 -11.20 -6.84 6.01
C SER A 69 -11.28 -8.34 6.18
N ALA A 70 -12.15 -8.97 5.38
CA ALA A 70 -12.29 -10.42 5.37
C ALA A 70 -11.01 -11.12 4.87
N SER A 71 -10.81 -12.34 5.38
CA SER A 71 -9.68 -13.21 5.05
C SER A 71 -10.19 -14.54 4.50
N PRO A 72 -10.75 -14.58 3.27
CA PRO A 72 -11.24 -15.81 2.68
C PRO A 72 -10.10 -16.84 2.54
N ARG A 73 -10.40 -18.13 2.78
CA ARG A 73 -9.45 -19.23 2.62
C ARG A 73 -9.70 -20.05 1.36
N ASP A 74 -10.61 -19.59 0.50
CA ASP A 74 -10.83 -20.17 -0.81
C ASP A 74 -9.79 -19.62 -1.80
N PRO A 75 -8.96 -20.45 -2.46
CA PRO A 75 -8.04 -20.00 -3.50
C PRO A 75 -8.70 -19.18 -4.62
N ALA A 76 -9.98 -19.44 -4.92
CA ALA A 76 -10.73 -18.69 -5.93
C ALA A 76 -10.91 -17.20 -5.58
N ALA A 77 -10.77 -16.83 -4.29
CA ALA A 77 -10.79 -15.44 -3.84
C ALA A 77 -9.47 -14.68 -4.09
N TYR A 78 -8.47 -15.32 -4.69
CA TYR A 78 -7.14 -14.74 -4.94
C TYR A 78 -6.73 -14.88 -6.41
N PRO A 79 -7.54 -14.36 -7.37
CA PRO A 79 -7.12 -14.32 -8.76
C PRO A 79 -5.92 -13.38 -8.93
N GLU A 80 -5.21 -13.52 -10.05
CA GLU A 80 -4.17 -12.58 -10.45
C GLU A 80 -4.68 -11.13 -10.42
N GLY A 81 -3.85 -10.22 -9.94
CA GLY A 81 -4.21 -8.81 -9.80
C GLY A 81 -5.31 -8.51 -8.77
N VAL A 82 -5.58 -9.42 -7.85
CA VAL A 82 -6.66 -9.30 -6.88
C VAL A 82 -6.70 -7.97 -6.12
N LEU A 83 -5.53 -7.44 -5.70
CA LEU A 83 -5.50 -6.16 -4.98
C LEU A 83 -5.78 -4.95 -5.89
N LEU A 84 -5.43 -5.03 -7.18
CA LEU A 84 -5.81 -4.02 -8.15
C LEU A 84 -7.33 -3.96 -8.29
N ARG A 85 -7.97 -5.12 -8.43
CA ARG A 85 -9.43 -5.25 -8.53
C ARG A 85 -10.13 -4.80 -7.26
N ASP A 86 -9.53 -5.00 -6.08
CA ASP A 86 -10.05 -4.47 -4.81
C ASP A 86 -10.03 -2.94 -4.77
N VAL A 87 -8.94 -2.32 -5.28
CA VAL A 87 -8.83 -0.85 -5.35
C VAL A 87 -9.79 -0.28 -6.39
N GLU A 88 -9.91 -0.91 -7.57
CA GLU A 88 -10.90 -0.54 -8.59
C GLU A 88 -12.32 -0.60 -8.03
N ALA A 89 -12.69 -1.71 -7.36
CA ALA A 89 -14.00 -1.85 -6.71
C ALA A 89 -14.24 -0.80 -5.60
N LEU A 90 -13.19 -0.36 -4.89
CA LEU A 90 -13.29 0.75 -3.95
C LEU A 90 -13.59 2.07 -4.66
N ILE A 91 -12.88 2.37 -5.75
CA ILE A 91 -13.06 3.60 -6.56
C ILE A 91 -14.50 3.65 -7.08
N ASP A 92 -15.00 2.54 -7.64
CA ASP A 92 -16.38 2.38 -8.10
C ASP A 92 -17.39 2.56 -6.96
N HIS A 93 -17.15 1.93 -5.80
CA HIS A 93 -18.01 2.05 -4.61
C HIS A 93 -18.13 3.50 -4.11
N LEU A 94 -17.05 4.27 -4.24
CA LEU A 94 -17.02 5.69 -3.87
C LEU A 94 -17.62 6.60 -4.95
N GLY A 95 -17.89 6.09 -6.15
CA GLY A 95 -18.38 6.85 -7.30
C GLY A 95 -17.37 7.87 -7.81
N LEU A 96 -16.07 7.54 -7.74
CA LEU A 96 -14.99 8.43 -8.18
C LEU A 96 -14.57 8.10 -9.61
N GLU A 97 -14.29 9.14 -10.38
CA GLU A 97 -13.73 9.03 -11.73
C GLU A 97 -12.22 9.34 -11.73
N ASP A 98 -11.55 9.04 -12.85
CA ASP A 98 -10.13 9.36 -13.03
C ASP A 98 -9.87 10.87 -12.84
N GLY A 99 -8.83 11.18 -12.08
CA GLY A 99 -8.47 12.56 -11.73
C GLY A 99 -9.25 13.18 -10.58
N GLU A 100 -10.29 12.54 -10.03
CA GLU A 100 -11.08 13.09 -8.92
C GLU A 100 -10.52 12.77 -7.54
N PHE A 101 -9.56 11.85 -7.45
CA PHE A 101 -8.91 11.43 -6.20
C PHE A 101 -7.39 11.48 -6.30
N ASP A 102 -6.74 11.59 -5.17
CA ASP A 102 -5.30 11.33 -5.02
C ASP A 102 -5.09 9.92 -4.44
N LEU A 103 -3.95 9.31 -4.75
CA LEU A 103 -3.63 7.95 -4.31
C LEU A 103 -2.25 7.91 -3.66
N ALA A 104 -2.16 7.39 -2.44
CA ALA A 104 -0.88 7.16 -1.77
C ALA A 104 -0.81 5.72 -1.25
N GLY A 105 0.30 5.05 -1.52
CA GLY A 105 0.54 3.71 -1.05
C GLY A 105 1.87 3.59 -0.32
N PHE A 106 1.96 2.68 0.66
CA PHE A 106 3.19 2.31 1.32
C PHE A 106 3.55 0.86 1.00
N SER A 107 4.78 0.60 0.53
CA SER A 107 5.29 -0.76 0.24
C SER A 107 4.33 -1.54 -0.68
N LEU A 108 3.64 -2.58 -0.20
CA LEU A 108 2.63 -3.31 -0.97
C LEU A 108 1.56 -2.37 -1.55
N GLY A 109 1.12 -1.37 -0.78
CA GLY A 109 0.17 -0.37 -1.27
C GLY A 109 0.73 0.48 -2.41
N ALA A 110 2.01 0.86 -2.34
CA ALA A 110 2.68 1.58 -3.43
C ALA A 110 2.84 0.69 -4.66
N ARG A 111 3.21 -0.58 -4.47
CA ARG A 111 3.26 -1.57 -5.53
C ARG A 111 1.91 -1.69 -6.23
N THR A 112 0.83 -1.87 -5.49
CA THR A 112 -0.54 -1.98 -6.01
C THR A 112 -0.94 -0.73 -6.78
N ALA A 113 -0.68 0.45 -6.24
CA ALA A 113 -0.97 1.73 -6.88
C ALA A 113 -0.23 1.90 -8.21
N ILE A 114 1.07 1.60 -8.24
CA ILE A 114 1.90 1.67 -9.46
C ILE A 114 1.41 0.66 -10.51
N HIS A 115 1.13 -0.59 -10.11
CA HIS A 115 0.60 -1.61 -11.02
C HIS A 115 -0.73 -1.16 -11.65
N GLY A 116 -1.66 -0.61 -10.87
CA GLY A 116 -2.95 -0.13 -11.36
C GLY A 116 -2.80 1.01 -12.35
N CYS A 117 -1.98 2.02 -12.05
CA CYS A 117 -1.70 3.13 -12.96
C CYS A 117 -0.96 2.68 -14.23
N ALA A 118 0.05 1.81 -14.11
CA ALA A 118 0.84 1.33 -15.25
C ALA A 118 0.02 0.50 -16.25
N ASN A 119 -0.95 -0.25 -15.74
CA ASN A 119 -1.87 -1.06 -16.56
C ASN A 119 -3.15 -0.29 -16.97
N GLY A 120 -3.28 0.99 -16.61
CA GLY A 120 -4.43 1.81 -16.97
C GLY A 120 -5.76 1.39 -16.32
N VAL A 121 -5.70 0.75 -15.14
CA VAL A 121 -6.89 0.32 -14.40
C VAL A 121 -7.56 1.52 -13.73
N PHE A 122 -6.77 2.49 -13.24
CA PHE A 122 -7.23 3.75 -12.67
C PHE A 122 -6.14 4.84 -12.82
N ALA A 123 -6.57 6.09 -12.88
CA ALA A 123 -5.68 7.25 -13.02
C ALA A 123 -6.00 8.31 -11.94
N PRO A 124 -5.28 8.31 -10.80
CA PRO A 124 -5.45 9.35 -9.80
C PRO A 124 -4.93 10.70 -10.30
N ARG A 125 -5.38 11.80 -9.70
CA ARG A 125 -4.87 13.15 -9.98
C ARG A 125 -3.38 13.29 -9.62
N ARG A 126 -2.96 12.66 -8.52
CA ARG A 126 -1.57 12.55 -8.05
C ARG A 126 -1.34 11.19 -7.42
N LEU A 127 -0.14 10.67 -7.61
CA LEU A 127 0.30 9.39 -7.05
C LEU A 127 1.46 9.61 -6.07
N VAL A 128 1.39 9.00 -4.89
CA VAL A 128 2.51 8.94 -3.95
C VAL A 128 2.89 7.49 -3.69
N ALA A 129 4.09 7.12 -4.10
CA ALA A 129 4.66 5.79 -3.89
C ALA A 129 5.66 5.83 -2.73
N CYS A 130 5.23 5.39 -1.54
CA CYS A 130 6.05 5.38 -0.34
C CYS A 130 6.72 4.01 -0.15
N GLY A 131 8.01 4.01 0.22
CA GLY A 131 8.75 2.79 0.53
C GLY A 131 8.82 1.80 -0.64
N MET A 132 9.00 2.30 -1.87
CA MET A 132 9.03 1.50 -3.09
C MET A 132 10.21 1.90 -3.98
N GLY A 133 10.88 0.89 -4.52
CA GLY A 133 11.91 0.99 -5.54
C GLY A 133 11.69 -0.04 -6.64
N VAL A 134 12.55 -0.05 -7.63
CA VAL A 134 12.41 -0.88 -8.85
C VAL A 134 12.32 -2.38 -8.53
N SER A 135 13.14 -2.89 -7.59
CA SER A 135 13.14 -4.32 -7.25
C SER A 135 11.84 -4.77 -6.58
N GLY A 136 11.13 -3.87 -5.89
CA GLY A 136 9.81 -4.17 -5.31
C GLY A 136 8.72 -4.37 -6.35
N LEU A 137 8.93 -3.91 -7.59
CA LEU A 137 8.00 -4.06 -8.70
C LEU A 137 8.33 -5.27 -9.58
N ALA A 138 9.61 -5.50 -9.89
CA ALA A 138 10.09 -6.41 -10.93
C ALA A 138 10.83 -7.66 -10.40
N ASP A 139 10.92 -7.85 -9.10
CA ASP A 139 11.64 -9.00 -8.49
C ASP A 139 10.81 -9.62 -7.35
N TRP A 140 9.49 -9.67 -7.55
CA TRP A 140 8.58 -10.21 -6.55
C TRP A 140 8.84 -11.68 -6.26
N GLN A 141 9.10 -12.50 -7.29
CA GLN A 141 9.30 -13.93 -7.11
C GLN A 141 10.44 -14.24 -6.11
N ARG A 142 11.53 -13.47 -6.14
CA ARG A 142 12.62 -13.59 -5.17
C ARG A 142 12.15 -13.18 -3.76
N ARG A 143 11.41 -12.09 -3.64
CA ARG A 143 10.88 -11.58 -2.36
C ARG A 143 9.78 -12.46 -1.79
N ALA A 144 8.93 -13.03 -2.66
CA ALA A 144 7.87 -13.95 -2.26
C ALA A 144 8.41 -15.12 -1.44
N GLY A 145 9.55 -15.68 -1.82
CA GLY A 145 10.20 -16.77 -1.08
C GLY A 145 10.46 -16.41 0.37
N PHE A 146 10.92 -15.20 0.65
CA PHE A 146 11.12 -14.72 2.03
C PHE A 146 9.81 -14.64 2.81
N PHE A 147 8.77 -14.02 2.26
CA PHE A 147 7.48 -13.87 2.97
C PHE A 147 6.74 -15.21 3.11
N LYS A 148 6.82 -16.09 2.11
CA LYS A 148 6.29 -17.46 2.19
C LYS A 148 6.97 -18.22 3.33
N ARG A 149 8.30 -18.12 3.44
CA ARG A 149 9.06 -18.71 4.55
C ARG A 149 8.58 -18.17 5.91
N VAL A 150 8.33 -16.86 6.04
CA VAL A 150 7.79 -16.25 7.28
C VAL A 150 6.48 -16.90 7.71
N ILE A 151 5.63 -17.29 6.76
CA ILE A 151 4.35 -17.96 7.00
C ILE A 151 4.55 -19.46 7.28
N ASP A 152 5.28 -20.14 6.39
CA ASP A 152 5.40 -21.60 6.38
C ASP A 152 6.23 -22.11 7.59
N GLU A 153 7.29 -21.35 7.98
CA GLU A 153 8.16 -21.66 9.13
C GLU A 153 7.82 -20.85 10.39
N PHE A 154 6.63 -20.25 10.45
CA PHE A 154 6.23 -19.28 11.48
C PHE A 154 6.53 -19.73 12.91
N ASP A 155 6.31 -21.01 13.23
CA ASP A 155 6.44 -21.55 14.58
C ASP A 155 7.89 -21.95 14.91
N THR A 156 8.79 -22.00 13.92
CA THR A 156 10.20 -22.39 14.06
C THR A 156 11.19 -21.22 13.93
N ILE A 157 10.74 -20.05 13.44
CA ILE A 157 11.57 -18.84 13.34
C ILE A 157 11.86 -18.32 14.74
N GLU A 158 13.13 -18.30 15.16
CA GLU A 158 13.59 -17.85 16.46
C GLU A 158 14.31 -16.50 16.40
N ARG A 159 14.56 -15.91 17.57
CA ARG A 159 15.31 -14.66 17.69
C ARG A 159 16.74 -14.83 17.16
N GLY A 160 17.13 -13.96 16.22
CA GLY A 160 18.41 -14.01 15.49
C GLY A 160 18.25 -14.46 14.05
N ASP A 161 17.11 -15.05 13.68
CA ASP A 161 16.76 -15.31 12.29
C ASP A 161 16.43 -13.99 11.55
N PRO A 162 16.90 -13.78 10.32
CA PRO A 162 16.53 -12.60 9.51
C PRO A 162 15.02 -12.39 9.35
N ALA A 163 14.23 -13.46 9.38
CA ALA A 163 12.77 -13.41 9.26
C ALA A 163 12.05 -13.11 10.60
N TYR A 164 12.78 -13.04 11.73
CA TYR A 164 12.18 -12.90 13.06
C TYR A 164 11.30 -11.65 13.21
N LEU A 165 11.77 -10.49 12.76
CA LEU A 165 11.00 -9.25 12.87
C LEU A 165 9.74 -9.29 12.01
N SER A 166 9.81 -9.80 10.79
CA SER A 166 8.64 -9.96 9.91
C SER A 166 7.63 -10.94 10.49
N ARG A 167 8.09 -12.05 11.08
CA ARG A 167 7.25 -13.02 11.81
C ARG A 167 6.58 -12.36 13.01
N GLN A 168 7.30 -11.57 13.81
CA GLN A 168 6.73 -10.86 14.96
C GLN A 168 5.71 -9.82 14.52
N PHE A 169 5.97 -9.11 13.42
CA PHE A 169 5.03 -8.15 12.86
C PHE A 169 3.74 -8.84 12.40
N LEU A 170 3.83 -9.89 11.58
CA LEU A 170 2.69 -10.70 11.17
C LEU A 170 1.87 -11.18 12.36
N LYS A 171 2.52 -11.70 13.41
CA LYS A 171 1.87 -12.14 14.64
C LYS A 171 1.12 -10.98 15.34
N SER A 172 1.76 -9.82 15.45
CA SER A 172 1.19 -8.67 16.17
C SER A 172 -0.05 -8.09 15.50
N GLN A 173 -0.15 -8.27 14.17
CA GLN A 173 -1.29 -7.81 13.37
C GLN A 173 -2.42 -8.85 13.28
N GLY A 174 -2.23 -10.05 13.80
CA GLY A 174 -3.26 -11.10 13.80
C GLY A 174 -3.64 -11.60 12.40
N VAL A 175 -2.74 -11.46 11.42
CA VAL A 175 -2.99 -11.84 10.02
C VAL A 175 -3.25 -13.35 9.91
N ASP A 176 -4.31 -13.74 9.19
CA ASP A 176 -4.59 -15.13 8.86
C ASP A 176 -3.52 -15.68 7.92
N ARG A 177 -2.71 -16.63 8.40
CA ARG A 177 -1.54 -17.16 7.69
C ARG A 177 -1.92 -17.95 6.43
N GLU A 178 -3.05 -18.68 6.46
CA GLU A 178 -3.52 -19.46 5.32
C GLU A 178 -3.98 -18.53 4.19
N ALA A 179 -4.81 -17.57 4.52
CA ALA A 179 -5.25 -16.54 3.57
C ALA A 179 -4.07 -15.68 3.06
N ALA A 180 -3.13 -15.31 3.93
CA ALA A 180 -1.92 -14.58 3.53
C ALA A 180 -1.05 -15.38 2.56
N ARG A 181 -0.95 -16.69 2.73
CA ARG A 181 -0.20 -17.56 1.82
C ARG A 181 -0.80 -17.57 0.43
N LEU A 182 -2.15 -17.64 0.33
CA LEU A 182 -2.88 -17.55 -0.94
C LEU A 182 -2.67 -16.18 -1.60
N LEU A 183 -2.74 -15.11 -0.82
CA LEU A 183 -2.51 -13.76 -1.33
C LEU A 183 -1.12 -13.58 -1.93
N LEU A 184 -0.07 -14.13 -1.29
CA LEU A 184 1.29 -14.04 -1.81
C LEU A 184 1.48 -14.77 -3.14
N ASP A 185 0.67 -15.79 -3.42
CA ASP A 185 0.69 -16.52 -4.68
C ASP A 185 -0.01 -15.77 -5.83
N ALA A 186 -0.83 -14.78 -5.52
CA ALA A 186 -1.57 -13.97 -6.50
C ALA A 186 -0.80 -12.75 -7.03
N PHE A 187 0.46 -12.56 -6.60
CA PHE A 187 1.26 -11.40 -7.01
C PHE A 187 2.23 -11.74 -8.14
N ASP A 188 2.27 -10.89 -9.16
CA ASP A 188 3.16 -10.98 -10.31
C ASP A 188 4.09 -9.77 -10.42
N ASP A 189 5.20 -9.95 -11.15
CA ASP A 189 6.10 -8.85 -11.47
C ASP A 189 5.47 -7.87 -12.46
N LEU A 190 5.80 -6.59 -12.31
CA LEU A 190 5.45 -5.57 -13.28
C LEU A 190 6.49 -5.57 -14.42
N ASP A 191 6.03 -5.55 -15.65
CA ASP A 191 6.90 -5.15 -16.75
C ASP A 191 7.28 -3.67 -16.57
N ILE A 192 8.56 -3.43 -16.29
CA ILE A 192 9.10 -2.08 -16.02
C ILE A 192 8.89 -1.12 -17.19
N ALA A 193 8.76 -1.61 -18.42
CA ALA A 193 8.43 -0.78 -19.57
C ALA A 193 7.08 -0.08 -19.43
N LEU A 194 6.12 -0.67 -18.70
CA LEU A 194 4.81 -0.09 -18.45
C LEU A 194 4.84 1.15 -17.53
N LEU A 195 5.94 1.40 -16.81
CA LEU A 195 6.10 2.63 -16.02
C LEU A 195 5.99 3.89 -16.89
N ALA A 196 6.36 3.80 -18.16
CA ALA A 196 6.21 4.89 -19.12
C ALA A 196 4.75 5.32 -19.36
N ASN A 197 3.78 4.47 -19.02
CA ASN A 197 2.34 4.78 -19.15
C ASN A 197 1.84 5.67 -18.00
N ILE A 198 2.57 5.79 -16.90
CA ILE A 198 2.16 6.58 -15.74
C ILE A 198 2.46 8.06 -16.00
N THR A 199 1.49 8.76 -16.58
CA THR A 199 1.60 10.21 -16.82
C THR A 199 1.12 11.05 -15.63
N THR A 200 0.54 10.42 -14.63
CA THR A 200 0.13 11.05 -13.36
C THR A 200 1.34 11.64 -12.63
N PRO A 201 1.31 12.92 -12.22
CA PRO A 201 2.36 13.48 -11.37
C PRO A 201 2.61 12.60 -10.14
N THR A 202 3.84 12.12 -9.99
CA THR A 202 4.19 11.10 -8.99
C THR A 202 5.26 11.60 -8.02
N LEU A 203 5.07 11.33 -6.72
CA LEU A 203 6.10 11.43 -5.70
C LEU A 203 6.56 10.02 -5.31
N VAL A 204 7.83 9.73 -5.51
CA VAL A 204 8.50 8.55 -4.92
C VAL A 204 9.14 8.98 -3.61
N LEU A 205 8.65 8.44 -2.50
CA LEU A 205 8.98 8.88 -1.13
C LEU A 205 9.49 7.70 -0.31
N CYS A 206 10.77 7.71 0.09
CA CYS A 206 11.37 6.61 0.84
C CYS A 206 12.12 7.08 2.07
N GLY A 207 12.31 6.18 3.02
CA GLY A 207 13.26 6.40 4.10
C GLY A 207 14.68 6.58 3.55
N ASP A 208 15.48 7.44 4.19
CA ASP A 208 16.86 7.73 3.77
C ASP A 208 17.82 6.52 3.91
N ARG A 209 17.32 5.44 4.58
CA ARG A 209 18.01 4.15 4.74
C ARG A 209 17.13 2.96 4.31
N ASP A 210 16.11 3.23 3.48
CA ASP A 210 15.20 2.19 3.00
C ASP A 210 15.75 1.59 1.70
N GLU A 211 16.30 0.37 1.78
CA GLU A 211 16.81 -0.40 0.66
C GLU A 211 15.96 -1.65 0.37
N ASP A 212 14.87 -1.87 1.11
CA ASP A 212 14.08 -3.12 1.09
C ASP A 212 13.48 -3.44 -0.28
N ASN A 213 13.07 -2.42 -1.01
CA ASN A 213 12.44 -2.53 -2.34
C ASN A 213 13.36 -2.10 -3.50
N GLY A 214 14.67 -1.97 -3.24
CA GLY A 214 15.65 -1.48 -4.21
C GLY A 214 15.64 0.04 -4.35
N SER A 215 16.28 0.54 -5.42
CA SER A 215 16.48 1.97 -5.62
C SER A 215 15.18 2.73 -5.92
N ALA A 216 14.80 3.62 -5.01
CA ALA A 216 13.65 4.52 -5.18
C ALA A 216 13.98 5.68 -6.15
N SER A 217 15.23 6.15 -6.16
CA SER A 217 15.68 7.17 -7.12
C SER A 217 15.64 6.67 -8.57
N ASP A 218 15.98 5.38 -8.78
CA ASP A 218 15.88 4.78 -10.12
C ASP A 218 14.43 4.62 -10.54
N LEU A 219 13.54 4.26 -9.61
CA LEU A 219 12.09 4.23 -9.87
C LEU A 219 11.58 5.60 -10.32
N ALA A 220 11.95 6.67 -9.62
CA ALA A 220 11.57 8.02 -10.00
C ALA A 220 12.13 8.43 -11.38
N ALA A 221 13.33 7.99 -11.72
CA ALA A 221 13.95 8.28 -13.03
C ALA A 221 13.27 7.54 -14.21
N LEU A 222 12.57 6.43 -13.94
CA LEU A 222 11.83 5.65 -14.94
C LEU A 222 10.42 6.19 -15.21
N LEU A 223 9.89 7.04 -14.33
CA LEU A 223 8.55 7.61 -14.44
C LEU A 223 8.59 8.93 -15.22
N PRO A 224 7.64 9.20 -16.14
CA PRO A 224 7.63 10.40 -16.98
C PRO A 224 7.56 11.73 -16.23
N ASP A 225 6.76 11.80 -15.15
CA ASP A 225 6.58 12.99 -14.30
C ASP A 225 6.70 12.60 -12.83
N ALA A 226 7.92 12.45 -12.35
CA ALA A 226 8.14 12.05 -10.96
C ALA A 226 9.17 12.93 -10.25
N ARG A 227 8.99 13.02 -8.92
CA ARG A 227 9.94 13.59 -7.97
C ARG A 227 10.35 12.52 -6.97
N TYR A 228 11.62 12.55 -6.58
CA TYR A 228 12.13 11.73 -5.49
C TYR A 228 12.39 12.58 -4.26
N GLU A 229 11.90 12.12 -3.10
CA GLU A 229 12.13 12.76 -1.80
C GLU A 229 12.40 11.69 -0.74
N THR A 230 13.23 12.04 0.26
CA THR A 230 13.52 11.15 1.39
C THR A 230 12.94 11.69 2.69
N VAL A 231 12.59 10.78 3.59
CA VAL A 231 12.25 11.04 4.99
C VAL A 231 13.19 10.25 5.90
N PRO A 232 13.36 10.64 7.17
CA PRO A 232 14.23 9.88 8.07
C PRO A 232 13.75 8.45 8.29
N GLY A 233 14.66 7.47 8.20
CA GLY A 233 14.39 6.09 8.61
C GLY A 233 14.67 5.02 7.54
N GLY A 234 14.54 3.75 7.96
CA GLY A 234 14.49 2.59 7.08
C GLY A 234 13.06 2.27 6.67
N HIS A 235 12.84 1.07 6.10
CA HIS A 235 11.53 0.71 5.54
C HIS A 235 10.37 0.84 6.55
N LEU A 236 10.48 0.19 7.70
CA LEU A 236 9.39 0.15 8.68
C LEU A 236 9.29 1.42 9.53
N ASP A 237 10.41 2.01 9.93
CA ASP A 237 10.39 3.14 10.84
C ASP A 237 10.11 4.48 10.15
N SER A 238 10.40 4.64 8.86
CA SER A 238 9.99 5.81 8.07
C SER A 238 8.46 5.99 8.05
N ALA A 239 7.70 4.88 8.00
CA ALA A 239 6.24 4.91 8.08
C ALA A 239 5.69 5.46 9.41
N THR A 240 6.52 5.53 10.45
CA THR A 240 6.12 6.04 11.78
C THR A 240 6.41 7.52 11.97
N LYS A 241 7.14 8.15 11.04
CA LYS A 241 7.63 9.52 11.15
C LYS A 241 6.60 10.53 10.66
N PRO A 242 6.38 11.65 11.36
CA PRO A 242 5.47 12.70 10.91
C PRO A 242 5.86 13.28 9.55
N GLU A 243 7.15 13.28 9.22
CA GLU A 243 7.71 13.77 7.96
C GLU A 243 7.11 13.05 6.74
N LEU A 244 6.71 11.77 6.88
CA LEU A 244 6.04 11.04 5.81
C LEU A 244 4.72 11.71 5.43
N GLY A 245 3.85 11.94 6.41
CA GLY A 245 2.55 12.61 6.19
C GLY A 245 2.70 14.05 5.71
N GLU A 246 3.70 14.77 6.21
CA GLU A 246 4.00 16.15 5.81
C GLU A 246 4.47 16.22 4.35
N ALA A 247 5.33 15.30 3.90
CA ALA A 247 5.77 15.22 2.51
C ALA A 247 4.61 14.88 1.56
N ILE A 248 3.76 13.91 1.93
CA ILE A 248 2.54 13.58 1.19
C ILE A 248 1.68 14.84 1.03
N ILE A 249 1.35 15.54 2.11
CA ILE A 249 0.49 16.73 2.09
C ILE A 249 1.10 17.85 1.23
N ARG A 250 2.40 18.11 1.35
CA ARG A 250 3.09 19.11 0.52
C ARG A 250 2.91 18.81 -0.97
N PHE A 251 3.12 17.56 -1.36
CA PHE A 251 2.99 17.16 -2.75
C PHE A 251 1.55 17.22 -3.25
N LEU A 252 0.57 16.80 -2.45
CA LEU A 252 -0.84 16.82 -2.83
C LEU A 252 -1.41 18.24 -2.97
N LYS A 253 -0.83 19.23 -2.30
CA LYS A 253 -1.21 20.65 -2.39
C LYS A 253 -0.52 21.43 -3.51
N ALA A 254 0.59 20.92 -4.04
CA ALA A 254 1.33 21.59 -5.11
C ALA A 254 0.58 21.53 -6.44
#